data_66e54f6db910784f0199719c144a1020
#
_entry.id   66e54f6db910784f0199719c144a1020
#
_cell.length_a   1.000
_cell.length_b   1.000
_cell.length_c   1.000
_cell.angle_alpha   90.00
_cell.angle_beta   90.00
_cell.angle_gamma   90.00
#
_symmetry.space_group_name_H-M   'P 1'
#
loop_
_entity.id
_entity.type
_entity.pdbx_description
1 polymer ?
#
loop_
_entity_poly.entity_id
_entity_poly.type
_entity_poly.pdbx_seq_one_letter_code
_entity_poly.pdbx_strand_id
1 'polypeptide(L)'
;MSQKILVLGNSNVDLIFRIPRFHHPGETILAENLVTAFGGKGANQAITSKQLGRKVIFMTKLGIDHYGESYLQYLIKKGIDQKWILRNRRLPTGMALIELTSKGENRIIASPGANGSLSARDLKLLSSVWKEANVFVAQLEIPV
;
A
#
# COMPACT_ATOMS: atom_id res chain seq x y z
N MET A 1 -23.98 0.28 -17.05
CA MET A 1 -23.40 -0.69 -16.09
C MET A 1 -22.16 -0.09 -15.44
N SER A 2 -21.97 -0.22 -14.13
CA SER A 2 -20.76 0.32 -13.48
C SER A 2 -19.53 -0.50 -13.91
N GLN A 3 -18.53 0.16 -14.48
CA GLN A 3 -17.28 -0.47 -14.89
C GLN A 3 -16.55 -1.06 -13.67
N LYS A 4 -16.06 -2.29 -13.80
CA LYS A 4 -15.29 -3.01 -12.78
C LYS A 4 -13.80 -2.81 -13.05
N ILE A 5 -13.07 -2.30 -12.07
CA ILE A 5 -11.63 -2.07 -12.13
C ILE A 5 -10.94 -3.10 -11.24
N LEU A 6 -9.99 -3.83 -11.80
CA LEU A 6 -9.09 -4.71 -11.07
C LEU A 6 -7.76 -3.98 -10.86
N VAL A 7 -7.40 -3.74 -9.62
CA VAL A 7 -6.12 -3.12 -9.23
C VAL A 7 -5.23 -4.17 -8.60
N LEU A 8 -4.00 -4.27 -9.08
CA LEU A 8 -2.92 -5.08 -8.50
C LEU A 8 -1.81 -4.13 -8.05
N GLY A 9 -1.45 -4.17 -6.78
CA GLY A 9 -0.40 -3.26 -6.33
C GLY A 9 -0.12 -3.34 -4.83
N ASN A 10 0.80 -2.49 -4.41
CA ASN A 10 1.29 -2.41 -3.05
C ASN A 10 0.34 -1.68 -2.08
N SER A 11 0.55 -1.98 -0.81
CA SER A 11 -0.02 -1.28 0.35
C SER A 11 1.08 -1.05 1.36
N ASN A 12 1.38 0.20 1.68
CA ASN A 12 2.45 0.57 2.61
C ASN A 12 1.91 1.37 3.79
N VAL A 13 2.49 1.15 4.94
CA VAL A 13 2.37 2.08 6.06
C VAL A 13 3.48 3.11 5.94
N ASP A 14 3.10 4.37 5.87
CA ASP A 14 4.02 5.49 5.73
C ASP A 14 4.27 6.11 7.11
N LEU A 15 5.53 6.07 7.57
CA LEU A 15 6.01 6.74 8.77
C LEU A 15 6.67 8.05 8.36
N ILE A 16 5.98 9.16 8.55
CA ILE A 16 6.40 10.48 8.09
C ILE A 16 7.01 11.24 9.27
N PHE A 17 8.32 11.40 9.25
CA PHE A 17 9.09 12.18 10.21
C PHE A 17 9.26 13.61 9.68
N ARG A 18 8.64 14.58 10.34
CA ARG A 18 8.92 15.99 10.08
C ARG A 18 10.21 16.37 10.78
N ILE A 19 11.20 16.81 10.00
CA ILE A 19 12.55 17.13 10.45
C ILE A 19 12.96 18.54 10.01
N PRO A 20 13.78 19.27 10.79
CA PRO A 20 14.23 20.60 10.42
C PRO A 20 15.12 20.57 9.17
N ARG A 21 15.95 19.55 9.01
CA ARG A 21 16.84 19.29 7.88
C ARG A 21 17.19 17.81 7.80
N PHE A 22 17.73 17.36 6.70
CA PHE A 22 18.34 16.03 6.62
C PHE A 22 19.58 15.95 7.52
N HIS A 23 19.74 14.81 8.20
CA HIS A 23 20.90 14.55 9.04
C HIS A 23 22.09 14.05 8.22
N HIS A 24 23.31 14.25 8.77
CA HIS A 24 24.54 13.68 8.22
C HIS A 24 24.78 12.26 8.70
N PRO A 25 25.62 11.47 8.02
CA PRO A 25 26.01 10.14 8.50
C PRO A 25 26.56 10.21 9.94
N GLY A 26 26.06 9.34 10.81
CA GLY A 26 26.45 9.28 12.23
C GLY A 26 25.80 10.32 13.12
N GLU A 27 24.99 11.22 12.60
CA GLU A 27 24.28 12.24 13.36
C GLU A 27 22.91 11.73 13.84
N THR A 28 22.50 12.12 15.03
CA THR A 28 21.14 11.97 15.55
C THR A 28 20.47 13.33 15.59
N ILE A 29 19.32 13.46 14.94
CA ILE A 29 18.46 14.64 15.04
C ILE A 29 17.10 14.27 15.64
N LEU A 30 16.45 15.24 16.26
CA LEU A 30 15.10 15.06 16.77
C LEU A 30 14.09 15.45 15.68
N ALA A 31 13.12 14.57 15.44
CA ALA A 31 11.99 14.91 14.61
C ALA A 31 11.01 15.83 15.37
N GLU A 32 10.44 16.79 14.69
CA GLU A 32 9.42 17.69 15.23
C GLU A 32 8.09 16.97 15.42
N ASN A 33 7.79 16.00 14.56
CA ASN A 33 6.56 15.23 14.58
C ASN A 33 6.74 13.90 13.84
N LEU A 34 5.92 12.91 14.22
CA LEU A 34 5.75 11.64 13.53
C LEU A 34 4.26 11.44 13.19
N VAL A 35 3.98 11.24 11.91
CA VAL A 35 2.65 10.89 11.42
C VAL A 35 2.71 9.49 10.82
N THR A 36 1.74 8.63 11.21
CA THR A 36 1.53 7.34 10.55
C THR A 36 0.35 7.47 9.58
N ALA A 37 0.56 7.09 8.33
CA ALA A 37 -0.45 7.10 7.30
C ALA A 37 -0.52 5.76 6.55
N PHE A 38 -1.68 5.47 5.96
CA PHE A 38 -1.84 4.33 5.08
C PHE A 38 -1.69 4.80 3.63
N GLY A 39 -0.65 4.31 2.97
CA GLY A 39 -0.24 4.68 1.63
C GLY A 39 0.01 3.47 0.74
N GLY A 40 0.87 3.64 -0.23
CA GLY A 40 1.12 2.69 -1.31
C GLY A 40 0.33 3.06 -2.56
N LYS A 41 1.01 3.11 -3.69
CA LYS A 41 0.43 3.55 -4.97
C LYS A 41 -0.74 2.68 -5.40
N GLY A 42 -0.64 1.35 -5.20
CA GLY A 42 -1.72 0.41 -5.51
C GLY A 42 -2.98 0.68 -4.69
N ALA A 43 -2.83 0.83 -3.38
CA ALA A 43 -3.95 1.12 -2.49
C ALA A 43 -4.59 2.48 -2.80
N ASN A 44 -3.79 3.51 -3.08
CA ASN A 44 -4.30 4.83 -3.44
C ASN A 44 -5.13 4.79 -4.74
N GLN A 45 -4.66 4.04 -5.76
CA GLN A 45 -5.40 3.84 -7.01
C GLN A 45 -6.73 3.11 -6.76
N ALA A 46 -6.72 2.05 -5.94
CA ALA A 46 -7.92 1.29 -5.62
C ALA A 46 -8.95 2.14 -4.84
N ILE A 47 -8.50 2.84 -3.80
CA ILE A 47 -9.37 3.67 -2.96
C ILE A 47 -9.96 4.82 -3.77
N THR A 48 -9.13 5.52 -4.57
CA THR A 48 -9.60 6.62 -5.42
C THR A 48 -10.63 6.16 -6.44
N SER A 49 -10.37 5.02 -7.10
CA SER A 49 -11.32 4.42 -8.03
C SER A 49 -12.66 4.08 -7.36
N LYS A 50 -12.60 3.59 -6.12
CA LYS A 50 -13.79 3.29 -5.32
C LYS A 50 -14.57 4.55 -4.97
N GLN A 51 -13.88 5.61 -4.54
CA GLN A 51 -14.49 6.91 -4.22
C GLN A 51 -15.14 7.57 -5.42
N LEU A 52 -14.63 7.31 -6.63
CA LEU A 52 -15.22 7.74 -7.91
C LEU A 52 -16.41 6.84 -8.36
N GLY A 53 -16.95 6.01 -7.48
CA GLY A 53 -18.14 5.20 -7.73
C GLY A 53 -17.91 3.94 -8.56
N ARG A 54 -16.65 3.50 -8.75
CA ARG A 54 -16.36 2.28 -9.50
C ARG A 54 -16.46 1.03 -8.63
N LYS A 55 -16.80 -0.11 -9.25
CA LYS A 55 -16.64 -1.41 -8.62
C LYS A 55 -15.16 -1.77 -8.68
N VAL A 56 -14.52 -1.95 -7.51
CA VAL A 56 -13.08 -2.19 -7.43
C VAL A 56 -12.81 -3.56 -6.82
N ILE A 57 -11.93 -4.30 -7.46
CA ILE A 57 -11.25 -5.47 -6.89
C ILE A 57 -9.81 -5.03 -6.69
N PHE A 58 -9.33 -5.09 -5.46
CA PHE A 58 -7.96 -4.72 -5.13
C PHE A 58 -7.21 -5.93 -4.58
N MET A 59 -6.23 -6.42 -5.33
CA MET A 59 -5.31 -7.44 -4.86
C MET A 59 -4.03 -6.80 -4.34
N THR A 60 -3.76 -7.03 -3.10
CA THR A 60 -2.55 -6.62 -2.39
C THR A 60 -2.20 -7.66 -1.33
N LYS A 61 -1.05 -7.53 -0.68
CA LYS A 61 -0.63 -8.45 0.36
C LYS A 61 -0.11 -7.70 1.59
N LEU A 62 -0.70 -7.97 2.75
CA LEU A 62 -0.34 -7.39 4.04
C LEU A 62 0.29 -8.46 4.94
N GLY A 63 1.14 -8.07 5.86
CA GLY A 63 1.57 -8.91 6.98
C GLY A 63 0.42 -9.20 7.96
N ILE A 64 0.63 -10.15 8.89
CA ILE A 64 -0.29 -10.37 10.02
C ILE A 64 0.22 -9.67 11.29
N ASP A 65 0.90 -8.56 11.11
CA ASP A 65 1.36 -7.68 12.17
C ASP A 65 0.30 -6.61 12.53
N HIS A 66 0.57 -5.82 13.55
CA HIS A 66 -0.32 -4.74 14.01
C HIS A 66 -0.66 -3.74 12.88
N TYR A 67 0.32 -3.37 12.07
CA TYR A 67 0.11 -2.46 10.94
C TYR A 67 -0.75 -3.08 9.85
N GLY A 68 -0.54 -4.36 9.54
CA GLY A 68 -1.35 -5.07 8.56
C GLY A 68 -2.79 -5.22 8.99
N GLU A 69 -3.05 -5.39 10.29
CA GLU A 69 -4.40 -5.46 10.85
C GLU A 69 -5.10 -4.11 10.77
N SER A 70 -4.41 -3.06 11.21
CA SER A 70 -4.93 -1.68 11.15
C SER A 70 -5.19 -1.24 9.70
N TYR A 71 -4.30 -1.63 8.77
CA TYR A 71 -4.46 -1.31 7.36
C TYR A 71 -5.64 -2.06 6.74
N LEU A 72 -5.82 -3.34 7.06
CA LEU A 72 -6.98 -4.10 6.60
C LEU A 72 -8.29 -3.42 7.00
N GLN A 73 -8.41 -3.01 8.27
CA GLN A 73 -9.58 -2.29 8.76
C GLN A 73 -9.80 -0.95 8.03
N TYR A 74 -8.72 -0.23 7.74
CA TYR A 74 -8.78 0.99 6.94
C TYR A 74 -9.34 0.74 5.53
N LEU A 75 -8.84 -0.29 4.83
CA LEU A 75 -9.31 -0.65 3.48
C LEU A 75 -10.80 -1.05 3.49
N ILE A 76 -11.23 -1.85 4.48
CA ILE A 76 -12.63 -2.21 4.66
C ILE A 76 -13.50 -0.97 4.86
N LYS A 77 -13.07 -0.04 5.72
CA LYS A 77 -13.76 1.24 5.96
C LYS A 77 -13.85 2.10 4.69
N LYS A 78 -12.89 1.96 3.77
CA LYS A 78 -12.91 2.62 2.45
C LYS A 78 -13.76 1.87 1.41
N GLY A 79 -14.43 0.78 1.81
CA GLY A 79 -15.30 -0.02 0.96
C GLY A 79 -14.58 -0.96 0.01
N ILE A 80 -13.33 -1.30 0.29
CA ILE A 80 -12.57 -2.32 -0.43
C ILE A 80 -12.92 -3.70 0.12
N ASP A 81 -13.22 -4.66 -0.77
CA ASP A 81 -13.51 -6.03 -0.40
C ASP A 81 -12.24 -6.75 0.08
N GLN A 82 -12.29 -7.22 1.33
CA GLN A 82 -11.15 -7.91 1.96
C GLN A 82 -10.81 -9.27 1.32
N LYS A 83 -11.71 -9.84 0.52
CA LYS A 83 -11.53 -11.15 -0.13
C LYS A 83 -10.21 -11.25 -0.90
N TRP A 84 -9.76 -10.14 -1.46
CA TRP A 84 -8.58 -10.07 -2.33
C TRP A 84 -7.35 -9.48 -1.63
N ILE A 85 -7.44 -9.21 -0.33
CA ILE A 85 -6.34 -8.73 0.48
C ILE A 85 -5.65 -9.95 1.10
N LEU A 86 -4.54 -10.36 0.49
CA LEU A 86 -3.79 -11.53 0.92
C LEU A 86 -3.01 -11.22 2.21
N ARG A 87 -2.72 -12.27 2.99
CA ARG A 87 -1.99 -12.14 4.25
C ARG A 87 -0.73 -12.98 4.23
N ASN A 88 0.40 -12.39 4.63
CA ASN A 88 1.67 -13.09 4.77
C ASN A 88 1.99 -13.33 6.25
N ARG A 89 2.30 -14.58 6.62
CA ARG A 89 2.61 -14.97 8.01
C ARG A 89 4.08 -14.78 8.39
N ARG A 90 4.96 -14.57 7.41
CA ARG A 90 6.42 -14.54 7.63
C ARG A 90 7.02 -13.15 7.41
N LEU A 91 6.40 -12.34 6.59
CA LEU A 91 6.89 -11.01 6.25
C LEU A 91 5.97 -9.96 6.85
N PRO A 92 6.53 -8.84 7.35
CA PRO A 92 5.74 -7.73 7.87
C PRO A 92 5.02 -7.00 6.74
N THR A 93 4.07 -6.16 7.09
CA THR A 93 3.43 -5.23 6.16
C THR A 93 4.47 -4.29 5.54
N GLY A 94 4.31 -3.96 4.26
CA GLY A 94 5.17 -3.01 3.58
C GLY A 94 5.16 -1.64 4.26
N MET A 95 6.32 -1.00 4.34
CA MET A 95 6.49 0.25 5.08
C MET A 95 7.38 1.22 4.31
N ALA A 96 7.10 2.51 4.43
CA ALA A 96 7.97 3.58 3.98
C ALA A 96 8.30 4.49 5.17
N LEU A 97 9.58 4.76 5.39
CA LEU A 97 10.05 5.81 6.26
C LEU A 97 10.29 7.04 5.39
N ILE A 98 9.63 8.14 5.73
CA ILE A 98 9.65 9.38 4.95
C ILE A 98 10.18 10.49 5.84
N GLU A 99 11.37 10.97 5.54
CA GLU A 99 11.91 12.19 6.09
C GLU A 99 11.37 13.38 5.28
N LEU A 100 10.71 14.31 5.95
CA LEU A 100 10.10 15.49 5.30
C LEU A 100 10.61 16.76 5.97
N THR A 101 11.35 17.59 5.23
CA THR A 101 11.85 18.88 5.74
C THR A 101 10.78 19.96 5.72
N SER A 102 10.99 21.04 6.46
CA SER A 102 10.12 22.25 6.45
C SER A 102 10.02 22.90 5.06
N LYS A 103 10.98 22.64 4.17
CA LYS A 103 10.98 23.12 2.77
C LYS A 103 10.18 22.23 1.82
N GLY A 104 9.62 21.10 2.31
CA GLY A 104 8.90 20.16 1.48
C GLY A 104 9.79 19.15 0.74
N GLU A 105 11.09 19.14 0.99
CA GLU A 105 11.98 18.11 0.45
C GLU A 105 11.78 16.80 1.20
N ASN A 106 11.83 15.66 0.51
CA ASN A 106 11.70 14.35 1.14
C ASN A 106 12.83 13.40 0.77
N ARG A 107 13.08 12.45 1.68
CA ARG A 107 13.86 11.22 1.45
C ARG A 107 13.05 10.05 1.92
N ILE A 108 13.03 8.97 1.14
CA ILE A 108 12.18 7.82 1.41
C ILE A 108 13.04 6.57 1.44
N ILE A 109 12.89 5.79 2.50
CA ILE A 109 13.40 4.43 2.60
C ILE A 109 12.19 3.50 2.63
N ALA A 110 12.07 2.62 1.64
CA ALA A 110 10.96 1.69 1.54
C ALA A 110 11.40 0.26 1.82
N SER A 111 10.61 -0.45 2.62
CA SER A 111 10.71 -1.89 2.80
C SER A 111 9.46 -2.53 2.19
N PRO A 112 9.60 -3.38 1.17
CA PRO A 112 8.46 -3.97 0.49
C PRO A 112 7.65 -4.91 1.39
N GLY A 113 8.28 -5.56 2.37
CA GLY A 113 7.60 -6.49 3.26
C GLY A 113 6.76 -7.52 2.49
N ALA A 114 5.51 -7.69 2.91
CA ALA A 114 4.57 -8.62 2.28
C ALA A 114 4.27 -8.31 0.80
N ASN A 115 4.34 -7.04 0.36
CA ASN A 115 4.17 -6.68 -1.05
C ASN A 115 5.19 -7.42 -1.93
N GLY A 116 6.45 -7.54 -1.47
CA GLY A 116 7.52 -8.23 -2.18
C GLY A 116 7.33 -9.74 -2.31
N SER A 117 6.30 -10.30 -1.70
CA SER A 117 5.96 -11.72 -1.79
C SER A 117 4.73 -12.01 -2.65
N LEU A 118 4.16 -11.01 -3.31
CA LEU A 118 3.16 -11.25 -4.36
C LEU A 118 3.79 -12.07 -5.49
N SER A 119 3.05 -13.02 -6.01
CA SER A 119 3.59 -14.02 -6.95
C SER A 119 2.57 -14.37 -8.02
N ALA A 120 3.03 -14.96 -9.12
CA ALA A 120 2.17 -15.50 -10.16
C ALA A 120 1.17 -16.56 -9.63
N ARG A 121 1.51 -17.26 -8.53
CA ARG A 121 0.59 -18.19 -7.86
C ARG A 121 -0.59 -17.45 -7.23
N ASP A 122 -0.33 -16.29 -6.62
CA ASP A 122 -1.38 -15.46 -6.04
C ASP A 122 -2.33 -14.94 -7.13
N LEU A 123 -1.78 -14.56 -8.31
CA LEU A 123 -2.58 -14.07 -9.43
C LEU A 123 -3.57 -15.12 -9.97
N LYS A 124 -3.29 -16.41 -9.83
CA LYS A 124 -4.23 -17.46 -10.21
C LYS A 124 -5.55 -17.38 -9.44
N LEU A 125 -5.55 -16.82 -8.24
CA LEU A 125 -6.77 -16.58 -7.46
C LEU A 125 -7.72 -15.60 -8.17
N LEU A 126 -7.20 -14.72 -9.01
CA LEU A 126 -7.98 -13.76 -9.78
C LEU A 126 -8.60 -14.36 -11.06
N SER A 127 -8.34 -15.64 -11.39
CA SER A 127 -8.76 -16.25 -12.66
C SER A 127 -10.25 -16.11 -12.94
N SER A 128 -11.11 -16.16 -11.90
CA SER A 128 -12.54 -15.96 -12.01
C SER A 128 -12.98 -14.52 -12.29
N VAL A 129 -12.14 -13.53 -11.94
CA VAL A 129 -12.51 -12.10 -12.02
C VAL A 129 -11.85 -11.37 -13.18
N TRP A 130 -10.81 -11.94 -13.81
CA TRP A 130 -10.16 -11.35 -14.97
C TRP A 130 -11.14 -11.03 -16.11
N LYS A 131 -12.05 -11.98 -16.39
CA LYS A 131 -13.05 -11.83 -17.46
C LYS A 131 -14.14 -10.80 -17.15
N GLU A 132 -14.30 -10.45 -15.87
CA GLU A 132 -15.32 -9.51 -15.42
C GLU A 132 -14.79 -8.07 -15.31
N ALA A 133 -13.47 -7.90 -15.30
CA ALA A 133 -12.85 -6.58 -15.21
C ALA A 133 -12.88 -5.88 -16.56
N ASN A 134 -13.31 -4.62 -16.57
CA ASN A 134 -13.26 -3.77 -17.75
C ASN A 134 -11.92 -3.07 -17.91
N VAL A 135 -11.24 -2.83 -16.77
CA VAL A 135 -9.94 -2.15 -16.70
C VAL A 135 -9.06 -2.90 -15.71
N PHE A 136 -7.81 -3.11 -16.09
CA PHE A 136 -6.77 -3.63 -15.23
C PHE A 136 -5.70 -2.55 -14.98
N VAL A 137 -5.39 -2.30 -13.73
CA VAL A 137 -4.36 -1.37 -13.28
C VAL A 137 -3.31 -2.16 -12.50
N ALA A 138 -2.09 -2.20 -12.99
CA ALA A 138 -0.95 -2.79 -12.29
C ALA A 138 0.02 -1.69 -11.86
N GLN A 139 0.32 -1.69 -10.58
CA GLN A 139 1.33 -0.81 -10.03
C GLN A 139 2.63 -1.62 -9.85
N LEU A 140 3.80 -1.04 -10.21
CA LEU A 140 5.05 -1.77 -10.39
C LEU A 140 5.96 -1.79 -9.14
N GLU A 141 5.47 -1.43 -7.96
CA GLU A 141 6.19 -1.61 -6.68
C GLU A 141 5.87 -2.97 -6.03
N ILE A 142 5.61 -3.95 -6.84
CA ILE A 142 5.43 -5.38 -6.52
C ILE A 142 6.30 -6.19 -7.47
N PRO A 143 6.59 -7.48 -7.18
CA PRO A 143 7.33 -8.32 -8.11
C PRO A 143 6.61 -8.42 -9.47
N VAL A 144 7.38 -8.34 -10.58
CA VAL A 144 6.94 -8.44 -11.97
C VAL A 144 7.38 -9.77 -12.55
#